data_5b55440de597ca619463c12b6c5bb752
#
_entry.id   5b55440de597ca619463c12b6c5bb752
#
_cell.length_a   1.000
_cell.length_b   1.000
_cell.length_c   1.000
_cell.angle_alpha   90.00
_cell.angle_beta   90.00
_cell.angle_gamma   90.00
#
_symmetry.space_group_name_H-M   'P 1'
#
loop_
_entity.id
_entity.type
_entity.pdbx_description
1 polymer ?
#
loop_
_entity_poly.entity_id
_entity_poly.type
_entity_poly.pdbx_seq_one_letter_code
_entity_poly.pdbx_strand_id
1 'polypeptide(L)'
;MEFKLKYDKLVEKFNDFKDLILKKSLRTRIMTQFFLVIVLIVVFFEIFLIFTIKNYYYSGVTGIIQSQAKYSAKLYETHLANSSLSELVLDDIEEFYSEVNAEVQILNNSGKVLMDTVNGNQVGTVLSTSDVISAKNGSNGSNVYRNSISKKNELAVSIPLNNGNEQVGIARFIISMENIDSIIAQRYLVFFLFGFFVIVIGVSISIFMNTKIVNPIEKLTNVALKLADGQLNEKADEVGDYEISKLGSTMNLMSDNLIKKEQLKKDFISSVSHELRTPLTVIKGWAFTLQPEAKGNKLLEDGLSIIEKES
;
A
#
# COMPACT_ATOMS: atom_id res chain seq x y z
N MET A 1 -1.96 -24.81 -16.27
CA MET A 1 -0.51 -24.66 -16.54
C MET A 1 -0.10 -23.19 -16.65
N GLU A 2 -0.87 -22.39 -17.36
CA GLU A 2 -0.62 -20.93 -17.59
C GLU A 2 -0.61 -20.07 -16.33
N PHE A 3 -1.51 -20.36 -15.37
CA PHE A 3 -1.61 -19.62 -14.10
C PHE A 3 -0.37 -19.80 -13.21
N LYS A 4 0.21 -21.01 -13.18
CA LYS A 4 1.43 -21.31 -12.42
C LYS A 4 2.64 -20.58 -13.00
N LEU A 5 2.76 -20.54 -14.34
CA LEU A 5 3.83 -19.83 -15.05
C LEU A 5 3.79 -18.31 -14.81
N LYS A 6 2.58 -17.75 -14.71
CA LYS A 6 2.36 -16.30 -14.44
C LYS A 6 2.67 -15.95 -12.98
N TYR A 7 2.36 -16.88 -12.06
CA TYR A 7 2.69 -16.76 -10.65
C TYR A 7 4.21 -16.82 -10.41
N ASP A 8 4.90 -17.80 -11.03
CA ASP A 8 6.36 -17.97 -10.90
C ASP A 8 7.12 -16.74 -11.44
N LYS A 9 6.70 -16.18 -12.59
CA LYS A 9 7.24 -14.91 -13.11
C LYS A 9 7.01 -13.70 -12.21
N LEU A 10 5.89 -13.65 -11.49
CA LEU A 10 5.60 -12.59 -10.53
C LEU A 10 6.49 -12.72 -9.29
N VAL A 11 6.71 -13.93 -8.80
CA VAL A 11 7.59 -14.23 -7.66
C VAL A 11 9.05 -13.92 -8.01
N GLU A 12 9.51 -14.27 -9.21
CA GLU A 12 10.85 -13.96 -9.72
C GLU A 12 11.06 -12.44 -9.78
N LYS A 13 10.15 -11.69 -10.40
CA LYS A 13 10.22 -10.22 -10.43
C LYS A 13 10.18 -9.58 -9.04
N PHE A 14 9.42 -10.16 -8.11
CA PHE A 14 9.37 -9.68 -6.73
C PHE A 14 10.70 -9.93 -6.01
N ASN A 15 11.32 -11.08 -6.23
CA ASN A 15 12.63 -11.39 -5.65
C ASN A 15 13.73 -10.51 -6.25
N ASP A 16 13.74 -10.29 -7.57
CA ASP A 16 14.66 -9.36 -8.23
C ASP A 16 14.52 -7.92 -7.69
N PHE A 17 13.28 -7.46 -7.51
CA PHE A 17 12.99 -6.15 -6.91
C PHE A 17 13.45 -6.06 -5.45
N LYS A 18 13.24 -7.13 -4.67
CA LYS A 18 13.72 -7.26 -3.29
C LYS A 18 15.24 -7.20 -3.21
N ASP A 19 15.94 -7.92 -4.08
CA ASP A 19 17.41 -7.94 -4.13
C ASP A 19 17.98 -6.60 -4.60
N LEU A 20 17.30 -5.92 -5.53
CA LEU A 20 17.65 -4.58 -5.96
C LEU A 20 17.52 -3.54 -4.83
N ILE A 21 16.53 -3.71 -3.94
CA ILE A 21 16.34 -2.85 -2.76
C ILE A 21 17.38 -3.20 -1.67
N LEU A 22 17.70 -4.48 -1.47
CA LEU A 22 18.62 -4.94 -0.44
C LEU A 22 20.08 -4.51 -0.69
N LYS A 23 20.47 -4.29 -1.94
CA LYS A 23 21.82 -3.80 -2.34
C LYS A 23 21.98 -2.29 -2.22
N LYS A 24 20.90 -1.52 -1.93
CA LYS A 24 20.95 -0.06 -1.78
C LYS A 24 21.27 0.35 -0.35
N SER A 25 21.74 1.61 -0.17
CA SER A 25 22.00 2.19 1.15
C SER A 25 20.77 2.08 2.06
N LEU A 26 20.96 2.00 3.36
CA LEU A 26 19.89 1.96 4.37
C LEU A 26 18.82 3.04 4.13
N ARG A 27 19.28 4.23 3.76
CA ARG A 27 18.46 5.38 3.38
C ARG A 27 17.46 5.04 2.27
N THR A 28 17.96 4.57 1.12
CA THR A 28 17.12 4.27 -0.06
C THR A 28 16.14 3.13 0.24
N ARG A 29 16.57 2.18 1.05
CA ARG A 29 15.77 1.03 1.44
C ARG A 29 14.57 1.42 2.30
N ILE A 30 14.79 2.22 3.34
CA ILE A 30 13.73 2.72 4.21
C ILE A 30 12.74 3.58 3.40
N MET A 31 13.23 4.55 2.61
CA MET A 31 12.37 5.41 1.80
C MET A 31 11.51 4.61 0.81
N THR A 32 12.09 3.63 0.12
CA THR A 32 11.36 2.81 -0.86
C THR A 32 10.29 1.95 -0.19
N GLN A 33 10.58 1.39 0.99
CA GLN A 33 9.62 0.58 1.74
C GLN A 33 8.43 1.43 2.24
N PHE A 34 8.67 2.60 2.83
CA PHE A 34 7.61 3.51 3.26
C PHE A 34 6.76 3.98 2.09
N PHE A 35 7.39 4.40 0.99
CA PHE A 35 6.67 4.80 -0.22
C PHE A 35 5.79 3.67 -0.76
N LEU A 36 6.32 2.46 -0.86
CA LEU A 36 5.58 1.29 -1.34
C LEU A 36 4.37 0.98 -0.47
N VAL A 37 4.53 1.02 0.86
CA VAL A 37 3.42 0.79 1.81
C VAL A 37 2.33 1.84 1.63
N ILE A 38 2.70 3.14 1.54
CA ILE A 38 1.73 4.22 1.34
C ILE A 38 0.96 4.04 0.03
N VAL A 39 1.67 3.80 -1.08
CA VAL A 39 1.03 3.57 -2.39
C VAL A 39 0.09 2.37 -2.35
N LEU A 40 0.51 1.27 -1.72
CA LEU A 40 -0.31 0.07 -1.61
C LEU A 40 -1.60 0.33 -0.81
N ILE A 41 -1.50 1.04 0.31
CA ILE A 41 -2.67 1.41 1.13
C ILE A 41 -3.61 2.32 0.34
N VAL A 42 -3.08 3.35 -0.35
CA VAL A 42 -3.89 4.28 -1.14
C VAL A 42 -4.61 3.54 -2.26
N VAL A 43 -3.90 2.72 -3.05
CA VAL A 43 -4.49 1.95 -4.15
C VAL A 43 -5.57 0.98 -3.64
N PHE A 44 -5.30 0.26 -2.55
CA PHE A 44 -6.28 -0.63 -1.94
C PHE A 44 -7.55 0.13 -1.52
N PHE A 45 -7.38 1.29 -0.87
CA PHE A 45 -8.50 2.10 -0.41
C PHE A 45 -9.29 2.71 -1.58
N GLU A 46 -8.62 3.17 -2.63
CA GLU A 46 -9.29 3.67 -3.85
C GLU A 46 -10.12 2.59 -4.54
N ILE A 47 -9.56 1.39 -4.71
CA ILE A 47 -10.30 0.26 -5.30
C ILE A 47 -11.53 -0.07 -4.45
N PHE A 48 -11.37 -0.11 -3.13
CA PHE A 48 -12.48 -0.35 -2.20
C PHE A 48 -13.58 0.72 -2.31
N LEU A 49 -13.21 2.00 -2.38
CA LEU A 49 -14.15 3.11 -2.54
C LEU A 49 -14.87 3.07 -3.88
N ILE A 50 -14.17 2.79 -4.98
CA ILE A 50 -14.75 2.65 -6.32
C ILE A 50 -15.86 1.60 -6.30
N PHE A 51 -15.57 0.42 -5.73
CA PHE A 51 -16.54 -0.66 -5.65
C PHE A 51 -17.74 -0.31 -4.76
N THR A 52 -17.48 0.26 -3.59
CA THR A 52 -18.51 0.61 -2.60
C THR A 52 -19.46 1.68 -3.14
N ILE A 53 -18.91 2.72 -3.76
CA ILE A 53 -19.71 3.84 -4.28
C ILE A 53 -20.59 3.38 -5.44
N LYS A 54 -20.02 2.64 -6.39
CA LYS A 54 -20.80 2.11 -7.50
C LYS A 54 -21.99 1.29 -6.97
N ASN A 55 -21.72 0.35 -6.07
CA ASN A 55 -22.77 -0.49 -5.50
C ASN A 55 -23.82 0.33 -4.75
N TYR A 56 -23.40 1.32 -3.96
CA TYR A 56 -24.30 2.18 -3.21
C TYR A 56 -25.29 2.93 -4.11
N TYR A 57 -24.79 3.61 -5.15
CA TYR A 57 -25.64 4.37 -6.06
C TYR A 57 -26.54 3.45 -6.89
N TYR A 58 -26.00 2.37 -7.45
CA TYR A 58 -26.78 1.44 -8.27
C TYR A 58 -27.87 0.73 -7.46
N SER A 59 -27.56 0.25 -6.26
CA SER A 59 -28.54 -0.37 -5.36
C SER A 59 -29.61 0.64 -4.91
N GLY A 60 -29.21 1.87 -4.60
CA GLY A 60 -30.13 2.92 -4.19
C GLY A 60 -31.15 3.23 -5.28
N VAL A 61 -30.68 3.47 -6.50
CA VAL A 61 -31.57 3.75 -7.65
C VAL A 61 -32.44 2.54 -7.96
N THR A 62 -31.88 1.32 -7.94
CA THR A 62 -32.68 0.10 -8.14
C THR A 62 -33.81 -0.01 -7.12
N GLY A 63 -33.52 0.26 -5.83
CA GLY A 63 -34.53 0.25 -4.78
C GLY A 63 -35.63 1.28 -4.98
N ILE A 64 -35.29 2.49 -5.41
CA ILE A 64 -36.29 3.56 -5.72
C ILE A 64 -37.20 3.10 -6.86
N ILE A 65 -36.65 2.68 -7.99
CA ILE A 65 -37.44 2.26 -9.16
C ILE A 65 -38.26 1.01 -8.84
N GLN A 66 -37.71 0.05 -8.08
CA GLN A 66 -38.52 -1.11 -7.64
C GLN A 66 -39.70 -0.70 -6.78
N SER A 67 -39.56 0.30 -5.90
CA SER A 67 -40.63 0.78 -5.06
C SER A 67 -41.70 1.50 -5.87
N GLN A 68 -41.29 2.34 -6.83
CA GLN A 68 -42.22 3.01 -7.76
C GLN A 68 -42.98 2.01 -8.65
N ALA A 69 -42.24 1.06 -9.22
CA ALA A 69 -42.81 0.01 -10.07
C ALA A 69 -43.82 -0.86 -9.31
N LYS A 70 -43.52 -1.20 -8.03
CA LYS A 70 -44.48 -1.91 -7.16
C LYS A 70 -45.75 -1.11 -6.92
N TYR A 71 -45.61 0.19 -6.72
CA TYR A 71 -46.78 1.06 -6.55
C TYR A 71 -47.65 1.06 -7.81
N SER A 72 -47.02 1.21 -9.00
CA SER A 72 -47.74 1.15 -10.28
C SER A 72 -48.43 -0.23 -10.50
N ALA A 73 -47.74 -1.33 -10.18
CA ALA A 73 -48.32 -2.66 -10.27
C ALA A 73 -49.53 -2.84 -9.33
N LYS A 74 -49.49 -2.23 -8.13
CA LYS A 74 -50.60 -2.27 -7.18
C LYS A 74 -51.77 -1.41 -7.62
N LEU A 75 -51.53 -0.27 -8.26
CA LEU A 75 -52.58 0.55 -8.89
C LEU A 75 -53.31 -0.23 -9.97
N TYR A 76 -52.56 -0.96 -10.82
CA TYR A 76 -53.11 -1.86 -11.81
C TYR A 76 -54.06 -2.89 -11.17
N GLU A 77 -53.56 -3.62 -10.17
CA GLU A 77 -54.35 -4.65 -9.47
C GLU A 77 -55.63 -4.10 -8.85
N THR A 78 -55.60 -2.86 -8.34
CA THR A 78 -56.72 -2.28 -7.59
C THR A 78 -57.75 -1.60 -8.48
N HIS A 79 -57.33 -0.93 -9.54
CA HIS A 79 -58.19 -0.05 -10.34
C HIS A 79 -58.38 -0.48 -11.80
N LEU A 80 -57.43 -1.20 -12.38
CA LEU A 80 -57.36 -1.49 -13.81
C LEU A 80 -57.49 -3.00 -14.14
N ALA A 81 -57.57 -3.86 -13.16
CA ALA A 81 -57.60 -5.32 -13.35
C ALA A 81 -58.89 -5.82 -14.05
N ASN A 82 -59.94 -5.02 -14.12
CA ASN A 82 -61.16 -5.38 -14.84
C ASN A 82 -61.06 -5.19 -16.36
N SER A 83 -60.06 -4.45 -16.85
CA SER A 83 -59.79 -4.24 -18.28
C SER A 83 -58.80 -5.31 -18.76
N SER A 84 -58.94 -5.76 -20.00
CA SER A 84 -57.89 -6.64 -20.56
C SER A 84 -56.59 -5.89 -20.70
N LEU A 85 -55.44 -6.60 -20.56
CA LEU A 85 -54.10 -6.00 -20.70
C LEU A 85 -53.96 -5.24 -22.06
N SER A 86 -54.67 -5.69 -23.08
CA SER A 86 -54.73 -5.07 -24.41
C SER A 86 -55.54 -3.75 -24.45
N GLU A 87 -56.56 -3.61 -23.62
CA GLU A 87 -57.33 -2.37 -23.49
C GLU A 87 -56.59 -1.34 -22.67
N LEU A 88 -55.89 -1.77 -21.60
CA LEU A 88 -55.02 -0.91 -20.79
C LEU A 88 -53.95 -0.24 -21.64
N VAL A 89 -53.40 -0.99 -22.60
CA VAL A 89 -52.39 -0.50 -23.55
C VAL A 89 -52.91 0.62 -24.45
N LEU A 90 -54.23 0.70 -24.65
CA LEU A 90 -54.86 1.63 -25.59
C LEU A 90 -55.41 2.91 -24.93
N ASP A 91 -55.98 2.85 -23.73
CA ASP A 91 -56.76 3.94 -23.19
C ASP A 91 -56.25 4.57 -21.86
N ASP A 92 -55.67 3.81 -20.93
CA ASP A 92 -55.41 4.30 -19.55
C ASP A 92 -53.92 4.28 -19.14
N ILE A 93 -53.05 4.18 -20.10
CA ILE A 93 -51.65 3.92 -19.80
C ILE A 93 -50.89 5.13 -19.23
N GLU A 94 -51.32 6.36 -19.57
CA GLU A 94 -50.68 7.58 -19.05
C GLU A 94 -50.82 7.69 -17.52
N GLU A 95 -51.95 7.24 -16.95
CA GLU A 95 -52.16 7.24 -15.50
C GLU A 95 -51.26 6.19 -14.80
N PHE A 96 -50.94 5.11 -15.49
CA PHE A 96 -50.09 4.03 -14.97
C PHE A 96 -48.62 4.43 -14.78
N TYR A 97 -48.08 5.33 -15.63
CA TYR A 97 -46.66 5.69 -15.59
C TYR A 97 -46.39 7.18 -15.33
N SER A 98 -47.43 8.01 -15.19
CA SER A 98 -47.27 9.47 -15.02
C SER A 98 -46.39 9.88 -13.85
N GLU A 99 -46.31 9.06 -12.82
CA GLU A 99 -45.46 9.32 -11.64
C GLU A 99 -44.02 8.76 -11.75
N VAL A 100 -43.72 7.97 -12.79
CA VAL A 100 -42.40 7.35 -12.97
C VAL A 100 -41.71 7.98 -14.17
N ASN A 101 -40.66 8.72 -13.92
CA ASN A 101 -39.81 9.28 -14.99
C ASN A 101 -38.91 8.17 -15.61
N ALA A 102 -39.57 7.19 -16.25
CA ALA A 102 -38.93 6.00 -16.85
C ALA A 102 -39.63 5.64 -18.16
N GLU A 103 -38.91 4.97 -19.04
CA GLU A 103 -39.50 4.26 -20.17
C GLU A 103 -40.24 3.04 -19.64
N VAL A 104 -41.48 2.84 -20.07
CA VAL A 104 -42.31 1.71 -19.62
C VAL A 104 -42.63 0.78 -20.77
N GLN A 105 -42.39 -0.49 -20.53
CA GLN A 105 -42.80 -1.59 -21.43
C GLN A 105 -43.76 -2.51 -20.71
N ILE A 106 -44.84 -2.88 -21.37
CA ILE A 106 -45.77 -3.90 -20.90
C ILE A 106 -45.54 -5.17 -21.71
N LEU A 107 -45.37 -6.26 -21.01
CA LEU A 107 -45.09 -7.58 -21.61
C LEU A 107 -46.20 -8.56 -21.19
N ASN A 108 -46.51 -9.50 -22.05
CA ASN A 108 -47.33 -10.64 -21.67
C ASN A 108 -46.53 -11.71 -20.88
N ASN A 109 -47.21 -12.73 -20.36
CA ASN A 109 -46.55 -13.81 -19.58
C ASN A 109 -45.49 -14.59 -20.35
N SER A 110 -45.50 -14.57 -21.70
CA SER A 110 -44.41 -15.17 -22.49
C SER A 110 -43.19 -14.26 -22.61
N GLY A 111 -43.28 -12.98 -22.18
CA GLY A 111 -42.21 -11.98 -22.29
C GLY A 111 -42.22 -11.25 -23.63
N LYS A 112 -43.30 -11.33 -24.39
CA LYS A 112 -43.51 -10.56 -25.63
C LYS A 112 -43.90 -9.14 -25.25
N VAL A 113 -43.23 -8.15 -25.79
CA VAL A 113 -43.55 -6.72 -25.60
C VAL A 113 -44.84 -6.40 -26.32
N LEU A 114 -45.81 -5.96 -25.57
CA LEU A 114 -47.11 -5.51 -26.09
C LEU A 114 -47.09 -4.00 -26.33
N MET A 115 -46.38 -3.27 -25.51
CA MET A 115 -46.27 -1.82 -25.57
C MET A 115 -44.87 -1.35 -25.12
N ASP A 116 -44.45 -0.23 -25.70
CA ASP A 116 -43.21 0.47 -25.42
C ASP A 116 -43.44 1.99 -25.56
N THR A 117 -43.20 2.75 -24.48
CA THR A 117 -43.53 4.19 -24.44
C THR A 117 -42.55 5.07 -25.21
N VAL A 118 -41.36 4.63 -25.49
CA VAL A 118 -40.31 5.49 -26.10
C VAL A 118 -39.93 5.02 -27.51
N ASN A 119 -39.73 3.71 -27.70
CA ASN A 119 -39.24 3.18 -28.96
C ASN A 119 -40.12 2.04 -29.46
N GLY A 120 -41.27 2.34 -30.03
CA GLY A 120 -42.20 1.32 -30.57
C GLY A 120 -41.56 0.20 -31.41
N ASN A 121 -40.27 0.27 -31.66
CA ASN A 121 -39.49 -0.73 -32.38
C ASN A 121 -39.32 -2.07 -31.62
N GLN A 122 -39.57 -2.12 -30.30
CA GLN A 122 -39.46 -3.37 -29.54
C GLN A 122 -40.82 -4.11 -29.43
N VAL A 123 -41.93 -3.47 -29.80
CA VAL A 123 -43.25 -4.09 -29.79
C VAL A 123 -43.22 -5.35 -30.64
N GLY A 124 -43.74 -6.42 -30.07
CA GLY A 124 -43.77 -7.75 -30.71
C GLY A 124 -42.54 -8.63 -30.51
N THR A 125 -41.41 -8.06 -29.97
CA THR A 125 -40.22 -8.85 -29.65
C THR A 125 -40.41 -9.62 -28.34
N VAL A 126 -39.72 -10.74 -28.18
CA VAL A 126 -39.70 -11.53 -26.93
C VAL A 126 -38.43 -11.27 -26.16
N LEU A 127 -38.54 -10.76 -24.97
CA LEU A 127 -37.42 -10.49 -24.09
C LEU A 127 -37.14 -11.67 -23.14
N SER A 128 -35.86 -12.00 -23.00
CA SER A 128 -35.36 -13.06 -22.11
C SER A 128 -34.21 -12.55 -21.22
N THR A 129 -34.27 -11.29 -20.83
CA THR A 129 -33.32 -10.68 -19.90
C THR A 129 -33.58 -11.14 -18.46
N SER A 130 -32.57 -11.05 -17.57
CA SER A 130 -32.64 -11.59 -16.20
C SER A 130 -33.78 -10.99 -15.38
N ASP A 131 -34.06 -9.70 -15.57
CA ASP A 131 -35.19 -8.98 -14.96
C ASP A 131 -36.53 -9.57 -15.38
N VAL A 132 -36.72 -9.80 -16.70
CA VAL A 132 -37.96 -10.37 -17.26
C VAL A 132 -38.14 -11.83 -16.82
N ILE A 133 -37.05 -12.63 -16.79
CA ILE A 133 -37.11 -14.02 -16.32
C ILE A 133 -37.55 -14.08 -14.86
N SER A 134 -37.00 -13.22 -14.01
CA SER A 134 -37.43 -13.13 -12.61
C SER A 134 -38.91 -12.76 -12.47
N ALA A 135 -39.38 -11.79 -13.27
CA ALA A 135 -40.78 -11.35 -13.25
C ALA A 135 -41.74 -12.45 -13.77
N LYS A 136 -41.35 -13.25 -14.77
CA LYS A 136 -42.12 -14.43 -15.20
C LYS A 136 -42.31 -15.45 -14.08
N ASN A 137 -41.34 -15.56 -13.19
CA ASN A 137 -41.39 -16.48 -12.04
C ASN A 137 -42.11 -15.86 -10.82
N GLY A 138 -42.80 -14.76 -10.98
CA GLY A 138 -43.55 -14.09 -9.92
C GLY A 138 -42.67 -13.25 -8.96
N SER A 139 -41.41 -13.02 -9.27
CA SER A 139 -40.47 -12.27 -8.46
C SER A 139 -40.08 -10.96 -9.14
N ASN A 140 -39.80 -9.90 -8.36
CA ASN A 140 -39.28 -8.68 -8.96
C ASN A 140 -37.85 -8.92 -9.50
N GLY A 141 -37.59 -8.49 -10.73
CA GLY A 141 -36.30 -8.57 -11.37
C GLY A 141 -35.67 -7.20 -11.59
N SER A 142 -34.35 -7.14 -11.61
CA SER A 142 -33.61 -5.98 -12.08
C SER A 142 -32.41 -6.42 -12.91
N ASN A 143 -32.07 -5.60 -13.91
CA ASN A 143 -30.94 -5.85 -14.79
C ASN A 143 -30.33 -4.52 -15.22
N VAL A 144 -29.00 -4.43 -15.08
CA VAL A 144 -28.23 -3.31 -15.63
C VAL A 144 -27.53 -3.78 -16.90
N TYR A 145 -27.80 -3.09 -18.00
CA TYR A 145 -27.20 -3.41 -19.28
C TYR A 145 -26.73 -2.16 -20.01
N ARG A 146 -25.85 -2.34 -20.97
CA ARG A 146 -25.40 -1.26 -21.84
C ARG A 146 -26.26 -1.24 -23.10
N ASN A 147 -27.00 -0.16 -23.31
CA ASN A 147 -27.80 0.01 -24.52
C ASN A 147 -26.90 0.04 -25.77
N SER A 148 -27.26 -0.74 -26.77
CA SER A 148 -26.46 -0.92 -27.99
C SER A 148 -26.43 0.34 -28.88
N ILE A 149 -27.49 1.17 -28.81
CA ILE A 149 -27.68 2.39 -29.62
C ILE A 149 -27.05 3.58 -28.89
N SER A 150 -27.51 3.90 -27.67
CA SER A 150 -27.06 5.05 -26.90
C SER A 150 -25.65 4.87 -26.31
N LYS A 151 -25.15 3.61 -26.23
CA LYS A 151 -23.88 3.24 -25.55
C LYS A 151 -23.83 3.58 -24.06
N LYS A 152 -24.99 3.94 -23.47
CA LYS A 152 -25.15 4.29 -22.05
C LYS A 152 -25.61 3.07 -21.25
N ASN A 153 -25.34 3.09 -19.94
CA ASN A 153 -25.90 2.09 -19.04
C ASN A 153 -27.37 2.42 -18.77
N GLU A 154 -28.18 1.39 -18.76
CA GLU A 154 -29.61 1.46 -18.45
C GLU A 154 -29.91 0.42 -17.37
N LEU A 155 -30.80 0.80 -16.45
CA LEU A 155 -31.37 -0.08 -15.43
C LEU A 155 -32.80 -0.41 -15.86
N ALA A 156 -33.08 -1.70 -16.03
CA ALA A 156 -34.43 -2.22 -16.21
C ALA A 156 -34.89 -2.90 -14.91
N VAL A 157 -36.10 -2.61 -14.51
CA VAL A 157 -36.78 -3.24 -13.38
C VAL A 157 -38.10 -3.82 -13.90
N SER A 158 -38.27 -5.14 -13.73
CA SER A 158 -39.44 -5.87 -14.15
C SER A 158 -40.25 -6.38 -12.95
N ILE A 159 -41.53 -6.15 -12.95
CA ILE A 159 -42.48 -6.55 -11.89
C ILE A 159 -43.65 -7.29 -12.49
N PRO A 160 -44.09 -8.42 -11.91
CA PRO A 160 -45.26 -9.12 -12.34
C PRO A 160 -46.52 -8.27 -12.12
N LEU A 161 -47.41 -8.23 -13.10
CA LEU A 161 -48.77 -7.66 -13.01
C LEU A 161 -49.74 -8.79 -12.71
N ASN A 162 -50.48 -8.64 -11.60
CA ASN A 162 -51.43 -9.64 -11.16
C ASN A 162 -52.87 -9.11 -11.24
N ASN A 163 -53.79 -10.02 -11.53
CA ASN A 163 -55.20 -9.85 -11.34
C ASN A 163 -55.67 -10.87 -10.30
N GLY A 164 -55.82 -10.45 -9.07
CA GLY A 164 -56.01 -11.35 -7.93
C GLY A 164 -54.79 -12.28 -7.75
N ASN A 165 -55.00 -13.59 -7.91
CA ASN A 165 -53.96 -14.60 -7.76
C ASN A 165 -53.32 -15.04 -9.07
N GLU A 166 -53.71 -14.49 -10.20
CA GLU A 166 -53.21 -14.88 -11.51
C GLU A 166 -52.31 -13.79 -12.10
N GLN A 167 -51.11 -14.16 -12.55
CA GLN A 167 -50.24 -13.25 -13.25
C GLN A 167 -50.74 -13.05 -14.68
N VAL A 168 -51.01 -11.81 -15.07
CA VAL A 168 -51.57 -11.44 -16.40
C VAL A 168 -50.48 -10.86 -17.31
N GLY A 169 -49.41 -10.34 -16.77
CA GLY A 169 -48.32 -9.77 -17.55
C GLY A 169 -47.14 -9.29 -16.69
N ILE A 170 -46.32 -8.45 -17.27
CA ILE A 170 -45.12 -7.88 -16.64
C ILE A 170 -45.06 -6.40 -17.02
N ALA A 171 -44.87 -5.54 -16.02
CA ALA A 171 -44.45 -4.15 -16.22
C ALA A 171 -42.97 -4.03 -16.10
N ARG A 172 -42.29 -3.44 -17.08
CA ARG A 172 -40.86 -3.23 -17.13
C ARG A 172 -40.56 -1.74 -17.21
N PHE A 173 -39.80 -1.23 -16.25
CA PHE A 173 -39.42 0.18 -16.14
C PHE A 173 -37.93 0.29 -16.49
N ILE A 174 -37.60 1.21 -17.41
CA ILE A 174 -36.25 1.39 -17.90
C ILE A 174 -35.85 2.84 -17.66
N ILE A 175 -34.69 3.03 -17.02
CA ILE A 175 -34.13 4.35 -16.80
C ILE A 175 -32.67 4.41 -17.28
N SER A 176 -32.30 5.58 -17.80
CA SER A 176 -30.88 5.84 -18.11
C SER A 176 -30.08 6.08 -16.84
N MET A 177 -28.94 5.42 -16.74
CA MET A 177 -27.98 5.58 -15.62
C MET A 177 -26.95 6.67 -15.90
N GLU A 178 -27.08 7.45 -16.98
CA GLU A 178 -26.10 8.46 -17.40
C GLU A 178 -25.82 9.49 -16.32
N ASN A 179 -26.85 10.04 -15.70
CA ASN A 179 -26.73 11.03 -14.63
C ASN A 179 -26.02 10.41 -13.41
N ILE A 180 -26.35 9.17 -13.09
CA ILE A 180 -25.74 8.43 -11.97
C ILE A 180 -24.27 8.13 -12.27
N ASP A 181 -23.96 7.66 -13.48
CA ASP A 181 -22.59 7.39 -13.91
C ASP A 181 -21.75 8.69 -13.90
N SER A 182 -22.32 9.82 -14.28
CA SER A 182 -21.64 11.12 -14.21
C SER A 182 -21.33 11.56 -12.77
N ILE A 183 -22.29 11.37 -11.85
CA ILE A 183 -22.08 11.63 -10.42
C ILE A 183 -20.99 10.72 -9.87
N ILE A 184 -21.02 9.44 -10.20
CA ILE A 184 -19.99 8.46 -9.79
C ILE A 184 -18.62 8.89 -10.33
N ALA A 185 -18.53 9.30 -11.61
CA ALA A 185 -17.29 9.75 -12.21
C ALA A 185 -16.71 10.99 -11.51
N GLN A 186 -17.55 11.94 -11.14
CA GLN A 186 -17.12 13.10 -10.35
C GLN A 186 -16.59 12.69 -8.96
N ARG A 187 -17.25 11.73 -8.30
CA ARG A 187 -16.78 11.20 -7.00
C ARG A 187 -15.42 10.49 -7.14
N TYR A 188 -15.22 9.71 -8.20
CA TYR A 188 -13.94 9.08 -8.48
C TYR A 188 -12.81 10.10 -8.66
N LEU A 189 -13.08 11.21 -9.36
CA LEU A 189 -12.10 12.29 -9.51
C LEU A 189 -11.69 12.88 -8.15
N VAL A 190 -12.67 13.13 -7.27
CA VAL A 190 -12.38 13.66 -5.91
C VAL A 190 -11.52 12.68 -5.11
N PHE A 191 -11.83 11.38 -5.15
CA PHE A 191 -11.03 10.37 -4.43
C PHE A 191 -9.63 10.23 -5.01
N PHE A 192 -9.49 10.23 -6.34
CA PHE A 192 -8.19 10.21 -6.98
C PHE A 192 -7.31 11.41 -6.57
N LEU A 193 -7.89 12.61 -6.54
CA LEU A 193 -7.19 13.80 -6.04
C LEU A 193 -6.81 13.68 -4.57
N PHE A 194 -7.69 13.12 -3.75
CA PHE A 194 -7.40 12.86 -2.34
C PHE A 194 -6.26 11.83 -2.17
N GLY A 195 -6.30 10.72 -2.90
CA GLY A 195 -5.23 9.71 -2.90
C GLY A 195 -3.90 10.29 -3.36
N PHE A 196 -3.90 11.12 -4.41
CA PHE A 196 -2.72 11.85 -4.85
C PHE A 196 -2.14 12.75 -3.74
N PHE A 197 -3.01 13.49 -3.05
CA PHE A 197 -2.61 14.36 -1.94
C PHE A 197 -1.99 13.57 -0.77
N VAL A 198 -2.57 12.41 -0.43
CA VAL A 198 -2.01 11.50 0.59
C VAL A 198 -0.62 11.01 0.20
N ILE A 199 -0.40 10.67 -1.08
CA ILE A 199 0.92 10.26 -1.59
C ILE A 199 1.93 11.41 -1.45
N VAL A 200 1.56 12.64 -1.81
CA VAL A 200 2.44 13.83 -1.68
C VAL A 200 2.84 14.05 -0.22
N ILE A 201 1.88 13.97 0.71
CA ILE A 201 2.18 14.06 2.15
C ILE A 201 3.12 12.95 2.58
N GLY A 202 2.86 11.70 2.18
CA GLY A 202 3.69 10.55 2.52
C GLY A 202 5.14 10.69 2.02
N VAL A 203 5.32 11.18 0.79
CA VAL A 203 6.65 11.48 0.24
C VAL A 203 7.34 12.59 1.05
N SER A 204 6.61 13.64 1.41
CA SER A 204 7.15 14.75 2.23
C SER A 204 7.61 14.27 3.61
N ILE A 205 6.81 13.45 4.28
CA ILE A 205 7.17 12.83 5.56
C ILE A 205 8.40 11.93 5.39
N SER A 206 8.47 11.12 4.32
CA SER A 206 9.60 10.25 4.04
C SER A 206 10.91 11.02 3.86
N ILE A 207 10.87 12.15 3.14
CA ILE A 207 12.02 13.04 2.97
C ILE A 207 12.43 13.64 4.32
N PHE A 208 11.47 14.11 5.11
CA PHE A 208 11.71 14.68 6.44
C PHE A 208 12.39 13.64 7.36
N MET A 209 11.86 12.44 7.47
CA MET A 209 12.45 11.36 8.26
C MET A 209 13.87 11.00 7.79
N ASN A 210 14.09 10.98 6.48
CA ASN A 210 15.42 10.72 5.95
C ASN A 210 16.44 11.76 6.41
N THR A 211 16.10 13.04 6.35
CA THR A 211 17.02 14.13 6.72
C THR A 211 17.25 14.23 8.22
N LYS A 212 16.22 13.96 9.03
CA LYS A 212 16.27 14.14 10.48
C LYS A 212 16.74 12.91 11.26
N ILE A 213 16.52 11.71 10.72
CA ILE A 213 16.79 10.46 11.43
C ILE A 213 17.85 9.62 10.69
N VAL A 214 17.60 9.28 9.43
CA VAL A 214 18.44 8.29 8.72
C VAL A 214 19.84 8.82 8.44
N ASN A 215 19.97 10.04 7.90
CA ASN A 215 21.25 10.65 7.59
C ASN A 215 22.16 10.82 8.82
N PRO A 216 21.69 11.37 9.99
CA PRO A 216 22.51 11.44 11.18
C PRO A 216 22.98 10.07 11.69
N ILE A 217 22.10 9.06 11.68
CA ILE A 217 22.48 7.69 12.09
C ILE A 217 23.57 7.11 11.16
N GLU A 218 23.46 7.32 9.84
CA GLU A 218 24.47 6.87 8.87
C GLU A 218 25.82 7.55 9.14
N LYS A 219 25.83 8.86 9.44
CA LYS A 219 27.04 9.58 9.84
C LYS A 219 27.66 9.03 11.14
N LEU A 220 26.85 8.79 12.16
CA LEU A 220 27.31 8.21 13.43
C LEU A 220 27.91 6.80 13.21
N THR A 221 27.29 5.99 12.36
CA THR A 221 27.80 4.66 11.99
C THR A 221 29.18 4.76 11.33
N ASN A 222 29.35 5.73 10.41
CA ASN A 222 30.65 5.93 9.75
C ASN A 222 31.73 6.39 10.71
N VAL A 223 31.41 7.27 11.68
CA VAL A 223 32.37 7.67 12.73
C VAL A 223 32.70 6.47 13.62
N ALA A 224 31.72 5.63 14.00
CA ALA A 224 31.96 4.41 14.78
C ALA A 224 32.93 3.45 14.07
N LEU A 225 32.77 3.27 12.75
CA LEU A 225 33.69 2.43 11.96
C LEU A 225 35.10 3.02 11.95
N LYS A 226 35.26 4.33 11.78
CA LYS A 226 36.57 5.00 11.85
C LYS A 226 37.26 4.85 13.22
N LEU A 227 36.46 4.99 14.29
CA LEU A 227 36.95 4.77 15.65
C LEU A 227 37.41 3.30 15.85
N ALA A 228 36.68 2.34 15.29
CA ALA A 228 37.07 0.92 15.34
C ALA A 228 38.35 0.65 14.56
N ASP A 229 38.60 1.38 13.47
CA ASP A 229 39.85 1.32 12.68
C ASP A 229 41.02 2.10 13.34
N GLY A 230 40.86 2.59 14.57
CA GLY A 230 41.89 3.29 15.31
C GLY A 230 42.02 4.78 15.03
N GLN A 231 41.14 5.36 14.23
CA GLN A 231 41.11 6.82 13.97
C GLN A 231 40.39 7.56 15.11
N LEU A 232 41.00 7.59 16.28
CA LEU A 232 40.38 8.06 17.53
C LEU A 232 40.08 9.57 17.55
N ASN A 233 40.66 10.36 16.66
CA ASN A 233 40.46 11.81 16.60
C ASN A 233 39.16 12.23 15.85
N GLU A 234 38.49 11.31 15.21
CA GLU A 234 37.22 11.58 14.53
C GLU A 234 36.11 11.83 15.55
N LYS A 235 35.32 12.87 15.31
CA LYS A 235 34.23 13.26 16.17
C LYS A 235 32.89 13.18 15.45
N ALA A 236 31.88 12.74 16.18
CA ALA A 236 30.52 12.75 15.71
C ALA A 236 29.93 14.16 15.78
N ASP A 237 29.19 14.54 14.72
CA ASP A 237 28.37 15.77 14.74
C ASP A 237 27.27 15.61 15.80
N GLU A 238 27.12 16.59 16.69
CA GLU A 238 26.06 16.66 17.69
C GLU A 238 24.82 17.33 17.09
N VAL A 239 24.40 16.90 15.88
CA VAL A 239 23.30 17.46 15.11
C VAL A 239 22.19 16.42 14.99
N GLY A 240 20.94 16.87 15.19
CA GLY A 240 19.74 16.05 15.11
C GLY A 240 18.82 16.25 16.31
N ASP A 241 17.82 15.37 16.42
CA ASP A 241 16.92 15.34 17.57
C ASP A 241 17.71 14.95 18.84
N TYR A 242 17.13 15.26 20.00
CA TYR A 242 17.80 15.10 21.31
C TYR A 242 18.48 13.72 21.48
N GLU A 243 17.81 12.64 21.11
CA GLU A 243 18.32 11.27 21.27
C GLU A 243 19.54 10.99 20.37
N ILE A 244 19.51 11.49 19.15
CA ILE A 244 20.60 11.31 18.17
C ILE A 244 21.80 12.18 18.55
N SER A 245 21.57 13.42 18.96
CA SER A 245 22.60 14.31 19.46
C SER A 245 23.27 13.74 20.72
N LYS A 246 22.48 13.18 21.65
CA LYS A 246 22.98 12.50 22.84
C LYS A 246 23.83 11.28 22.52
N LEU A 247 23.45 10.51 21.47
CA LEU A 247 24.25 9.38 21.00
C LEU A 247 25.60 9.87 20.45
N GLY A 248 25.61 10.96 19.67
CA GLY A 248 26.83 11.58 19.15
C GLY A 248 27.77 12.05 20.28
N SER A 249 27.24 12.78 21.27
CA SER A 249 28.04 13.25 22.42
C SER A 249 28.58 12.10 23.27
N THR A 250 27.79 11.04 23.47
CA THR A 250 28.26 9.84 24.18
C THR A 250 29.41 9.14 23.44
N MET A 251 29.32 9.09 22.11
CA MET A 251 30.34 8.51 21.26
C MET A 251 31.62 9.36 21.27
N ASN A 252 31.51 10.69 21.30
CA ASN A 252 32.64 11.61 21.48
C ASN A 252 33.34 11.39 22.82
N LEU A 253 32.57 11.24 23.91
CA LEU A 253 33.10 10.91 25.24
C LEU A 253 33.85 9.57 25.25
N MET A 254 33.31 8.55 24.57
CA MET A 254 34.00 7.27 24.42
C MET A 254 35.32 7.40 23.68
N SER A 255 35.37 8.18 22.59
CA SER A 255 36.58 8.48 21.83
C SER A 255 37.63 9.14 22.73
N ASP A 256 37.26 10.17 23.51
CA ASP A 256 38.18 10.85 24.41
C ASP A 256 38.77 9.92 25.49
N ASN A 257 37.95 9.01 26.02
CA ASN A 257 38.41 7.99 26.95
C ASN A 257 39.38 6.97 26.31
N LEU A 258 39.14 6.60 25.05
CA LEU A 258 40.05 5.72 24.30
C LEU A 258 41.41 6.40 24.06
N ILE A 259 41.43 7.67 23.66
CA ILE A 259 42.65 8.47 23.46
C ILE A 259 43.43 8.53 24.76
N LYS A 260 42.79 8.84 25.89
CA LYS A 260 43.42 8.89 27.20
C LYS A 260 44.07 7.54 27.59
N LYS A 261 43.33 6.44 27.37
CA LYS A 261 43.89 5.10 27.65
C LYS A 261 45.10 4.76 26.78
N GLU A 262 45.06 5.11 25.50
CA GLU A 262 46.18 4.88 24.59
C GLU A 262 47.40 5.73 24.99
N GLN A 263 47.21 6.99 25.43
CA GLN A 263 48.25 7.82 25.92
C GLN A 263 48.88 7.24 27.21
N LEU A 264 48.05 6.89 28.19
CA LEU A 264 48.53 6.27 29.44
C LEU A 264 49.31 4.99 29.18
N LYS A 265 48.89 4.17 28.21
CA LYS A 265 49.63 2.96 27.80
C LYS A 265 50.99 3.31 27.22
N LYS A 266 51.12 4.33 26.36
CA LYS A 266 52.37 4.81 25.79
C LYS A 266 53.30 5.35 26.86
N ASP A 267 52.79 6.17 27.76
CA ASP A 267 53.52 6.75 28.87
C ASP A 267 54.05 5.66 29.81
N PHE A 268 53.20 4.65 30.12
CA PHE A 268 53.59 3.51 30.92
C PHE A 268 54.73 2.71 30.26
N ILE A 269 54.58 2.36 28.97
CA ILE A 269 55.62 1.64 28.25
C ILE A 269 56.95 2.41 28.20
N SER A 270 56.85 3.73 27.96
CA SER A 270 58.02 4.62 27.94
C SER A 270 58.72 4.67 29.30
N SER A 271 57.97 4.87 30.40
CA SER A 271 58.52 4.91 31.76
C SER A 271 59.17 3.60 32.16
N VAL A 272 58.46 2.47 31.92
CA VAL A 272 59.02 1.12 32.23
C VAL A 272 60.28 0.87 31.43
N SER A 273 60.30 1.27 30.16
CA SER A 273 61.50 1.08 29.30
C SER A 273 62.69 1.91 29.84
N HIS A 274 62.44 3.14 30.31
CA HIS A 274 63.47 3.96 30.92
C HIS A 274 63.99 3.38 32.26
N GLU A 275 63.08 3.00 33.15
CA GLU A 275 63.40 2.43 34.46
C GLU A 275 64.12 1.06 34.34
N LEU A 276 63.87 0.30 33.32
CA LEU A 276 64.59 -0.98 33.04
C LEU A 276 65.95 -0.76 32.38
N ARG A 277 66.07 0.28 31.51
CA ARG A 277 67.35 0.53 30.79
C ARG A 277 68.46 0.87 31.73
N THR A 278 68.17 1.70 32.79
CA THR A 278 69.24 2.13 33.75
C THR A 278 69.86 0.98 34.47
N PRO A 279 69.18 0.05 35.17
CA PRO A 279 69.80 -1.10 35.82
C PRO A 279 70.49 -2.07 34.85
N LEU A 280 69.89 -2.31 33.66
CA LEU A 280 70.46 -3.12 32.62
C LEU A 280 71.78 -2.53 32.13
N THR A 281 71.92 -1.22 31.95
CA THR A 281 73.12 -0.54 31.55
C THR A 281 74.24 -0.75 32.63
N VAL A 282 73.84 -0.67 33.92
CA VAL A 282 74.80 -0.93 35.03
C VAL A 282 75.25 -2.37 35.03
N ILE A 283 74.35 -3.35 34.89
CA ILE A 283 74.62 -4.77 34.82
C ILE A 283 75.58 -5.08 33.65
N LYS A 284 75.27 -4.52 32.45
CA LYS A 284 76.10 -4.65 31.26
C LYS A 284 77.52 -4.06 31.49
N GLY A 285 77.60 -2.86 32.12
CA GLY A 285 78.87 -2.25 32.43
C GLY A 285 79.72 -3.08 33.36
N TRP A 286 79.13 -3.68 34.40
CA TRP A 286 79.82 -4.59 35.30
C TRP A 286 80.25 -5.89 34.60
N ALA A 287 79.37 -6.49 33.77
CA ALA A 287 79.71 -7.69 32.97
C ALA A 287 80.96 -7.42 32.10
N PHE A 288 80.97 -6.29 31.40
CA PHE A 288 82.06 -5.87 30.54
C PHE A 288 83.40 -5.66 31.35
N THR A 289 83.24 -4.98 32.50
CA THR A 289 84.41 -4.67 33.36
C THR A 289 85.05 -5.95 33.95
N LEU A 290 84.27 -6.95 34.27
CA LEU A 290 84.71 -8.21 34.84
C LEU A 290 85.25 -9.24 33.84
N GLN A 291 84.99 -9.09 32.52
CA GLN A 291 85.46 -9.99 31.47
C GLN A 291 86.93 -10.26 31.48
N PRO A 292 87.84 -9.24 31.66
CA PRO A 292 89.31 -9.50 31.74
C PRO A 292 89.68 -10.37 32.91
N GLU A 293 89.00 -10.22 34.05
CA GLU A 293 89.29 -10.98 35.31
C GLU A 293 88.78 -12.44 35.21
N ALA A 294 87.83 -12.71 34.31
CA ALA A 294 87.27 -14.04 34.07
C ALA A 294 88.19 -14.95 33.21
N LYS A 295 89.24 -14.39 32.60
CA LYS A 295 90.15 -15.15 31.73
C LYS A 295 90.74 -16.38 32.41
N GLY A 296 90.52 -17.54 31.79
CA GLY A 296 91.01 -18.88 32.33
C GLY A 296 89.91 -19.64 33.07
N ASN A 297 88.76 -19.05 33.30
CA ASN A 297 87.59 -19.75 33.83
C ASN A 297 86.40 -19.68 32.81
N LYS A 298 86.33 -20.75 32.01
CA LYS A 298 85.37 -20.84 30.90
C LYS A 298 83.87 -20.60 31.34
N LEU A 299 83.54 -21.07 32.54
CA LEU A 299 82.14 -20.87 33.07
C LEU A 299 81.84 -19.42 33.37
N LEU A 300 82.86 -18.67 33.88
CA LEU A 300 82.71 -17.20 34.14
C LEU A 300 82.73 -16.42 32.83
N GLU A 301 83.58 -16.75 31.87
CA GLU A 301 83.60 -16.12 30.54
C GLU A 301 82.27 -16.27 29.82
N ASP A 302 81.73 -17.50 29.77
CA ASP A 302 80.39 -17.78 29.14
C ASP A 302 79.26 -17.07 29.87
N GLY A 303 79.26 -17.06 31.21
CA GLY A 303 78.24 -16.37 32.02
C GLY A 303 78.20 -14.86 31.81
N LEU A 304 79.34 -14.18 31.84
CA LEU A 304 79.47 -12.74 31.61
C LEU A 304 79.06 -12.35 30.16
N SER A 305 79.46 -13.20 29.20
CA SER A 305 79.09 -13.01 27.78
C SER A 305 77.55 -13.10 27.59
N ILE A 306 76.89 -14.02 28.29
CA ILE A 306 75.39 -14.11 28.25
C ILE A 306 74.79 -12.89 28.87
N ILE A 307 75.23 -12.42 30.04
CA ILE A 307 74.76 -11.22 30.71
C ILE A 307 74.97 -10.00 29.82
N GLU A 308 76.06 -9.83 29.15
CA GLU A 308 76.31 -8.71 28.23
C GLU A 308 75.39 -8.74 27.04
N LYS A 309 75.15 -9.94 26.49
CA LYS A 309 74.30 -10.10 25.31
C LYS A 309 72.76 -9.86 25.60
N GLU A 310 72.30 -10.30 26.77
CA GLU A 310 70.88 -10.22 27.16
C GLU A 310 70.53 -8.88 27.87
N SER A 311 71.53 -8.05 28.27
CA SER A 311 71.41 -6.72 28.87
C SER A 311 71.40 -5.61 27.81
#